data_281d2e7070c8d52f5d9151a2f2d53f56
#
_entry.id   281d2e7070c8d52f5d9151a2f2d53f56
#
_cell.length_a   1.000
_cell.length_b   1.000
_cell.length_c   1.000
_cell.angle_alpha   90.00
_cell.angle_beta   90.00
_cell.angle_gamma   90.00
#
_symmetry.space_group_name_H-M   'P 1'
#
loop_
_entity.id
_entity.type
_entity.pdbx_description
1 polymer ?
#
loop_
_entity_poly.entity_id
_entity_poly.type
_entity_poly.pdbx_seq_one_letter_code
_entity_poly.pdbx_strand_id
1 'polypeptide(L)'
;MNSSLTSTHDVISSDRVEGTDVYNEAGDKLGSVDNIMIDKRSGQVRYAVLEFGGFLGMGTDRYPMPWNMLKYDTAQEGYVVPIDKAKLESAPHYSDDERPAYTDDYGRRVNNHYGLDL
;
A
#
# COMPACT_ATOMS: atom_id res chain seq x y z
N MET A 1 -26.96 9.07 -6.93
CA MET A 1 -26.55 9.11 -6.87
C MET A 1 -25.80 8.91 -7.01
N ASN A 2 -25.96 8.97 -7.10
CA ASN A 2 -25.33 8.98 -7.08
C ASN A 2 -24.50 8.94 -7.41
N SER A 3 -24.63 9.05 -7.70
CA SER A 3 -23.92 9.16 -7.86
C SER A 3 -23.22 9.34 -7.87
N SER A 4 -23.64 9.56 -7.98
CA SER A 4 -23.08 9.85 -7.79
C SER A 4 -22.39 9.89 -7.57
N LEU A 5 -23.04 10.14 -7.33
CA LEU A 5 -22.47 10.22 -6.88
C LEU A 5 -21.47 9.99 -7.14
N THR A 6 -21.23 9.96 -7.74
CA THR A 6 -20.19 9.46 -8.25
C THR A 6 -19.04 10.24 -8.45
N SER A 7 -19.06 11.22 -9.07
CA SER A 7 -17.97 12.06 -9.31
C SER A 7 -17.24 12.39 -8.09
N THR A 8 -17.93 12.38 -7.06
CA THR A 8 -17.36 12.58 -5.78
C THR A 8 -16.34 11.55 -5.45
N HIS A 9 -16.21 10.57 -6.31
CA HIS A 9 -15.37 9.43 -6.03
C HIS A 9 -14.01 9.52 -6.66
N ASP A 10 -13.65 10.68 -7.21
CA ASP A 10 -12.32 10.88 -7.74
C ASP A 10 -11.28 11.11 -6.64
N VAL A 11 -11.72 11.48 -5.46
CA VAL A 11 -10.82 11.69 -4.33
C VAL A 11 -11.28 10.91 -3.13
N ILE A 12 -10.31 10.60 -2.26
CA ILE A 12 -10.58 9.86 -1.03
C ILE A 12 -9.75 10.51 0.06
N SER A 13 -10.29 10.60 1.26
CA SER A 13 -9.54 11.18 2.37
C SER A 13 -8.48 10.19 2.86
N SER A 14 -7.37 10.71 3.34
CA SER A 14 -6.24 9.87 3.79
C SER A 14 -6.65 8.93 4.92
N ASP A 15 -7.52 9.37 5.81
CA ASP A 15 -7.97 8.52 6.91
C ASP A 15 -8.83 7.36 6.44
N ARG A 16 -9.38 7.44 5.24
CA ARG A 16 -10.13 6.33 4.65
C ARG A 16 -9.24 5.39 3.85
N VAL A 17 -8.12 5.89 3.34
CA VAL A 17 -7.12 5.02 2.73
C VAL A 17 -6.55 4.10 3.80
N GLU A 18 -6.27 4.65 4.97
CA GLU A 18 -5.81 3.86 6.10
C GLU A 18 -6.88 2.87 6.50
N GLY A 19 -6.48 1.62 6.70
CA GLY A 19 -7.38 0.54 7.04
C GLY A 19 -8.04 -0.14 5.84
N THR A 20 -7.83 0.39 4.63
CA THR A 20 -8.41 -0.23 3.44
C THR A 20 -7.68 -1.54 3.13
N ASP A 21 -8.43 -2.58 2.84
CA ASP A 21 -7.86 -3.89 2.54
C ASP A 21 -7.15 -3.90 1.20
N VAL A 22 -6.12 -4.76 1.10
CA VAL A 22 -5.33 -4.95 -0.11
C VAL A 22 -5.39 -6.42 -0.50
N TYR A 23 -5.69 -6.68 -1.77
CA TYR A 23 -5.89 -8.01 -2.31
C TYR A 23 -4.93 -8.26 -3.47
N ASN A 24 -4.64 -9.53 -3.73
CA ASN A 24 -3.97 -9.89 -4.97
C ASN A 24 -5.02 -10.07 -6.08
N GLU A 25 -4.56 -10.37 -7.29
CA GLU A 25 -5.48 -10.51 -8.42
C GLU A 25 -6.36 -11.75 -8.34
N ALA A 26 -5.98 -12.73 -7.53
CA ALA A 26 -6.80 -13.91 -7.30
C ALA A 26 -7.91 -13.66 -6.27
N GLY A 27 -7.91 -12.49 -5.63
CA GLY A 27 -8.91 -12.14 -4.63
C GLY A 27 -8.53 -12.47 -3.21
N ASP A 28 -7.32 -12.95 -2.98
CA ASP A 28 -6.85 -13.24 -1.63
C ASP A 28 -6.43 -11.95 -0.94
N LYS A 29 -6.84 -11.78 0.30
CA LYS A 29 -6.44 -10.62 1.08
C LYS A 29 -4.98 -10.74 1.50
N LEU A 30 -4.19 -9.72 1.19
CA LEU A 30 -2.79 -9.67 1.56
C LEU A 30 -2.57 -8.93 2.88
N GLY A 31 -3.33 -7.89 3.11
CA GLY A 31 -3.18 -7.06 4.29
C GLY A 31 -4.05 -5.84 4.19
N SER A 32 -3.67 -4.78 4.88
CA SER A 32 -4.39 -3.51 4.82
C SER A 32 -3.39 -2.37 4.81
N VAL A 33 -3.84 -1.20 4.37
CA VAL A 33 -3.00 0.00 4.35
C VAL A 33 -2.88 0.53 5.77
N ASP A 34 -1.65 0.64 6.27
CA ASP A 34 -1.40 1.25 7.57
C ASP A 34 -1.31 2.76 7.45
N ASN A 35 -0.57 3.23 6.47
CA ASN A 35 -0.42 4.67 6.22
C ASN A 35 0.10 4.88 4.81
N ILE A 36 0.21 6.15 4.40
CA ILE A 36 0.77 6.51 3.10
C ILE A 36 1.94 7.48 3.31
N MET A 37 2.90 7.41 2.39
CA MET A 37 4.06 8.31 2.40
C MET A 37 3.88 9.31 1.27
N ILE A 38 3.85 10.58 1.64
CA ILE A 38 3.53 11.68 0.74
C ILE A 38 4.78 12.49 0.47
N ASP A 39 5.02 12.81 -0.80
CA ASP A 39 6.10 13.71 -1.16
C ASP A 39 5.79 15.10 -0.60
N LYS A 40 6.68 15.63 0.22
CA LYS A 40 6.44 16.88 0.92
C LYS A 40 6.27 18.06 -0.03
N ARG A 41 6.91 18.02 -1.18
CA ARG A 41 6.92 19.15 -2.11
C ARG A 41 5.74 19.10 -3.07
N SER A 42 5.53 17.95 -3.69
CA SER A 42 4.48 17.81 -4.70
C SER A 42 3.12 17.51 -4.09
N GLY A 43 3.09 16.96 -2.89
CA GLY A 43 1.85 16.49 -2.28
C GLY A 43 1.36 15.17 -2.83
N GLN A 44 2.17 14.52 -3.68
CA GLN A 44 1.76 13.25 -4.27
C GLN A 44 2.10 12.08 -3.36
N VAL A 45 1.21 11.09 -3.34
CA VAL A 45 1.45 9.86 -2.61
C VAL A 45 2.50 9.04 -3.35
N ARG A 46 3.56 8.64 -2.65
CA ARG A 46 4.65 7.86 -3.24
C ARG A 46 4.55 6.38 -2.89
N TYR A 47 4.17 6.07 -1.67
CA TYR A 47 4.05 4.69 -1.21
C TYR A 47 2.81 4.51 -0.38
N ALA A 48 2.21 3.32 -0.48
CA ALA A 48 1.31 2.83 0.54
C ALA A 48 2.13 1.89 1.43
N VAL A 49 2.00 2.03 2.73
CA VAL A 49 2.69 1.16 3.67
C VAL A 49 1.66 0.16 4.18
N LEU A 50 1.84 -1.12 3.83
CA LEU A 50 0.91 -2.16 4.19
C LEU A 50 1.25 -2.79 5.52
N GLU A 51 0.23 -3.12 6.30
CA GLU A 51 0.35 -4.02 7.43
C GLU A 51 0.16 -5.42 6.91
N PHE A 52 1.11 -6.29 7.17
CA PHE A 52 1.03 -7.66 6.69
C PHE A 52 1.81 -8.56 7.63
N GLY A 53 1.35 -9.81 7.77
CA GLY A 53 1.98 -10.79 8.62
C GLY A 53 1.47 -10.71 10.05
N GLY A 54 2.26 -11.24 10.97
CA GLY A 54 1.87 -11.31 12.36
C GLY A 54 0.86 -12.43 12.61
N PHE A 55 0.69 -12.78 13.85
CA PHE A 55 -0.25 -13.80 14.27
C PHE A 55 -1.16 -13.20 15.31
N LEU A 56 -2.46 -13.29 15.08
CA LEU A 56 -3.47 -12.68 15.96
C LEU A 56 -3.26 -11.17 16.13
N GLY A 57 -2.82 -10.51 15.07
CA GLY A 57 -2.60 -9.07 15.10
C GLY A 57 -1.36 -8.63 15.83
N MET A 58 -0.52 -9.56 16.25
CA MET A 58 0.73 -9.25 16.96
C MET A 58 1.90 -9.41 16.00
N GLY A 59 2.84 -8.47 16.07
CA GLY A 59 4.06 -8.58 15.31
C GLY A 59 3.90 -8.36 13.81
N THR A 60 2.87 -7.61 13.42
CA THR A 60 2.75 -7.25 12.00
C THR A 60 3.87 -6.33 11.62
N ASP A 61 4.41 -6.53 10.42
CA ASP A 61 5.42 -5.67 9.86
C ASP A 61 4.81 -4.72 8.86
N ARG A 62 5.59 -3.72 8.48
CA ARG A 62 5.20 -2.68 7.55
C ARG A 62 5.94 -2.86 6.24
N TYR A 63 5.18 -2.93 5.15
CA TYR A 63 5.70 -3.23 3.81
C TYR A 63 5.39 -2.07 2.89
N PRO A 64 6.37 -1.18 2.63
CA PRO A 64 6.11 -0.10 1.67
C PRO A 64 5.96 -0.66 0.26
N MET A 65 5.01 -0.12 -0.46
CA MET A 65 4.73 -0.52 -1.84
C MET A 65 4.53 0.74 -2.67
N PRO A 66 5.14 0.84 -3.86
CA PRO A 66 4.92 2.01 -4.72
C PRO A 66 3.42 2.22 -4.95
N TRP A 67 2.99 3.45 -4.77
CA TRP A 67 1.57 3.78 -4.85
C TRP A 67 0.93 3.39 -6.19
N ASN A 68 1.67 3.53 -7.28
CA ASN A 68 1.12 3.25 -8.60
C ASN A 68 0.86 1.76 -8.87
N MET A 69 1.26 0.89 -7.96
CA MET A 69 0.91 -0.53 -8.06
C MET A 69 -0.49 -0.82 -7.54
N LEU A 70 -1.07 0.09 -6.76
CA LEU A 70 -2.37 -0.11 -6.15
C LEU A 70 -3.47 0.39 -7.08
N LYS A 71 -4.45 -0.46 -7.35
CA LYS A 71 -5.62 -0.09 -8.15
C LYS A 71 -6.88 -0.33 -7.33
N TYR A 72 -7.67 0.71 -7.15
CA TYR A 72 -8.87 0.59 -6.37
C TYR A 72 -9.93 -0.23 -7.12
N ASP A 73 -10.51 -1.20 -6.43
CA ASP A 73 -11.57 -2.05 -6.98
C ASP A 73 -12.84 -1.75 -6.19
N THR A 74 -13.81 -1.15 -6.84
CA THR A 74 -15.05 -0.77 -6.17
C THR A 74 -15.86 -1.99 -5.72
N ALA A 75 -15.74 -3.10 -6.42
CA ALA A 75 -16.48 -4.31 -6.06
C ALA A 75 -16.00 -4.89 -4.74
N GLN A 76 -14.70 -4.84 -4.49
CA GLN A 76 -14.12 -5.35 -3.25
C GLN A 76 -13.95 -4.26 -2.20
N GLU A 77 -14.14 -3.01 -2.60
CA GLU A 77 -13.91 -1.85 -1.73
C GLU A 77 -12.50 -1.85 -1.14
N GLY A 78 -11.53 -2.19 -1.99
CA GLY A 78 -10.14 -2.26 -1.58
C GLY A 78 -9.22 -2.13 -2.77
N TYR A 79 -7.92 -2.16 -2.49
CA TYR A 79 -6.92 -2.06 -3.53
C TYR A 79 -6.50 -3.44 -4.00
N VAL A 80 -6.21 -3.56 -5.30
CA VAL A 80 -5.70 -4.80 -5.90
C VAL A 80 -4.28 -4.53 -6.40
N VAL A 81 -3.38 -5.45 -6.12
CA VAL A 81 -1.98 -5.36 -6.55
C VAL A 81 -1.59 -6.59 -7.35
N PRO A 82 -0.69 -6.45 -8.35
CA PRO A 82 -0.35 -7.55 -9.25
C PRO A 82 0.80 -8.41 -8.72
N ILE A 83 0.77 -8.75 -7.44
CA ILE A 83 1.78 -9.62 -6.84
C ILE A 83 1.11 -10.64 -5.96
N ASP A 84 1.80 -11.75 -5.71
CA ASP A 84 1.30 -12.77 -4.79
C ASP A 84 1.89 -12.54 -3.39
N LYS A 85 1.44 -13.37 -2.46
CA LYS A 85 1.84 -13.27 -1.07
C LYS A 85 3.34 -13.49 -0.90
N ALA A 86 3.92 -14.43 -1.65
CA ALA A 86 5.34 -14.72 -1.54
C ALA A 86 6.19 -13.52 -1.97
N LYS A 87 5.76 -12.82 -3.01
CA LYS A 87 6.45 -11.62 -3.47
C LYS A 87 6.43 -10.53 -2.41
N LEU A 88 5.29 -10.37 -1.74
CA LEU A 88 5.17 -9.40 -0.66
C LEU A 88 6.06 -9.79 0.52
N GLU A 89 6.04 -11.05 0.92
CA GLU A 89 6.81 -11.52 2.07
C GLU A 89 8.30 -11.28 1.93
N SER A 90 8.81 -11.33 0.70
CA SER A 90 10.24 -11.14 0.46
C SER A 90 10.64 -9.68 0.26
N ALA A 91 9.69 -8.76 0.27
CA ALA A 91 9.97 -7.35 0.04
C ALA A 91 10.63 -6.68 1.24
N PRO A 92 11.31 -5.55 1.02
CA PRO A 92 11.81 -4.75 2.14
C PRO A 92 10.67 -4.41 3.09
N HIS A 93 10.92 -4.56 4.39
CA HIS A 93 9.91 -4.29 5.41
C HIS A 93 10.59 -3.90 6.71
N TYR A 94 9.80 -3.45 7.67
CA TYR A 94 10.30 -3.03 8.98
C TYR A 94 9.21 -3.15 10.02
N SER A 95 9.61 -3.18 11.30
CA SER A 95 8.64 -3.12 12.38
C SER A 95 8.25 -1.66 12.60
N ASP A 96 7.06 -1.44 13.13
CA ASP A 96 6.53 -0.08 13.26
C ASP A 96 7.39 0.81 14.15
N ASP A 97 8.04 0.24 15.15
CA ASP A 97 8.91 0.99 16.05
C ASP A 97 10.33 1.19 15.51
N GLU A 98 10.63 0.66 14.34
CA GLU A 98 11.94 0.82 13.69
C GLU A 98 11.79 1.38 12.28
N ARG A 99 11.01 2.43 12.14
CA ARG A 99 10.76 3.03 10.83
C ARG A 99 12.03 3.60 10.24
N PRO A 100 12.38 3.22 9.01
CA PRO A 100 13.57 3.76 8.37
C PRO A 100 13.32 5.15 7.81
N ALA A 101 14.41 5.86 7.53
CA ALA A 101 14.33 7.04 6.69
C ALA A 101 14.11 6.59 5.26
N TYR A 102 13.17 7.23 4.56
CA TYR A 102 12.90 6.91 3.17
C TYR A 102 13.86 7.70 2.28
N THR A 103 15.11 7.22 2.28
CA THR A 103 16.16 7.80 1.42
C THR A 103 15.97 7.34 -0.01
N ASP A 104 16.70 7.95 -0.94
CA ASP A 104 16.67 7.51 -2.33
C ASP A 104 17.11 6.05 -2.46
N ASP A 105 18.10 5.64 -1.67
CA ASP A 105 18.53 4.23 -1.68
C ASP A 105 17.44 3.29 -1.22
N TYR A 106 16.73 3.66 -0.16
CA TYR A 106 15.64 2.83 0.35
C TYR A 106 14.53 2.72 -0.71
N GLY A 107 14.18 3.84 -1.33
CA GLY A 107 13.18 3.85 -2.39
C GLY A 107 13.59 2.97 -3.56
N ARG A 108 14.86 3.03 -3.96
CA ARG A 108 15.35 2.16 -5.05
C ARG A 108 15.23 0.69 -4.69
N ARG A 109 15.54 0.32 -3.45
CA ARG A 109 15.41 -1.07 -3.00
C ARG A 109 13.96 -1.55 -3.09
N VAL A 110 13.03 -0.72 -2.65
CA VAL A 110 11.60 -1.06 -2.72
C VAL A 110 11.18 -1.21 -4.19
N ASN A 111 11.49 -0.22 -5.00
CA ASN A 111 11.09 -0.23 -6.40
C ASN A 111 11.69 -1.41 -7.16
N ASN A 112 12.97 -1.68 -6.93
CA ASN A 112 13.65 -2.80 -7.60
C ASN A 112 13.03 -4.14 -7.24
N HIS A 113 12.63 -4.29 -6.00
CA HIS A 113 11.99 -5.55 -5.58
C HIS A 113 10.72 -5.80 -6.39
N TYR A 114 9.96 -4.76 -6.68
CA TYR A 114 8.72 -4.88 -7.44
C TYR A 114 8.92 -4.75 -8.94
N GLY A 115 10.15 -4.67 -9.40
CA GLY A 115 10.44 -4.58 -10.82
C GLY A 115 10.14 -3.23 -11.43
N LEU A 116 10.07 -2.19 -10.63
CA LEU A 116 9.82 -0.84 -11.10
C LEU A 116 11.15 -0.09 -11.24
N ASP A 117 11.33 0.49 -12.40
CA ASP A 117 12.55 1.24 -12.69
C ASP A 117 12.23 2.73 -12.56
N LEU A 118 12.27 3.21 -11.35
CA LEU A 118 11.91 4.61 -11.07
C LEU A 118 13.10 5.42 -10.59
#